data_612e88769ddf49ba687396ac47cdc9bc
#
_entry.id   612e88769ddf49ba687396ac47cdc9bc
#
_cell.length_a   1.000
_cell.length_b   1.000
_cell.length_c   1.000
_cell.angle_alpha   90.00
_cell.angle_beta   90.00
_cell.angle_gamma   90.00
#
_symmetry.space_group_name_H-M   'P 1'
#
loop_
_entity.id
_entity.type
_entity.pdbx_description
1 polymer ?
#
loop_
_entity_poly.entity_id
_entity_poly.type
_entity_poly.pdbx_seq_one_letter_code
_entity_poly.pdbx_strand_id
1 'polypeptide(L)'
;MKYTELGKTGLHVSEIGFGAWAIGGQAWGNDITDKNAMAALQEAWQQGINLFDTADCYGDGHSEALIGAFLLGQREKAVIVTKGGTNYRVKERSKDFTRDYLIRSLDESLERLQTDYVDVYLLHVPNAQWQDEAHVLDTLREIKNSGKAHFVGFAMWGAADTLHALEKDTDGVIDVLEVPFNILNKSNFEVLRIARERNIAVLTSEPLASGVLTGKYHAQTDFADGDHRKGFWNDMRWETMESSLREIAACAKEAGMSMAELALAYNLSTPGVTCVIPGGKTPEQVRKNVQAAGLRIPEEMRQSLADGPGFVY
;
A
#
# COMPACT_ATOMS: atom_id res chain seq x y z
N MET A 1 -5.67 -14.44 -12.06
CA MET A 1 -4.63 -13.77 -11.23
C MET A 1 -3.26 -14.28 -11.64
N LYS A 2 -2.24 -13.41 -11.69
CA LYS A 2 -0.83 -13.80 -11.77
C LYS A 2 -0.19 -13.66 -10.40
N TYR A 3 0.85 -14.47 -10.15
CA TYR A 3 1.59 -14.48 -8.89
C TYR A 3 3.07 -14.23 -9.14
N THR A 4 3.73 -13.64 -8.17
CA THR A 4 5.16 -13.31 -8.19
C THR A 4 5.80 -13.64 -6.84
N GLU A 5 7.10 -13.84 -6.82
CA GLU A 5 7.86 -13.95 -5.57
C GLU A 5 7.93 -12.60 -4.85
N LEU A 6 7.72 -12.59 -3.55
CA LEU A 6 7.84 -11.40 -2.70
C LEU A 6 9.31 -11.15 -2.34
N GLY A 7 10.10 -10.66 -3.31
CA GLY A 7 11.54 -10.43 -3.11
C GLY A 7 12.29 -11.68 -2.64
N LYS A 8 13.14 -11.51 -1.62
CA LYS A 8 13.93 -12.60 -1.02
C LYS A 8 13.18 -13.47 -0.01
N THR A 9 11.88 -13.26 0.16
CA THR A 9 11.09 -13.92 1.22
C THR A 9 10.69 -15.36 0.91
N GLY A 10 10.69 -15.75 -0.36
CA GLY A 10 10.17 -17.05 -0.81
C GLY A 10 8.63 -17.15 -0.81
N LEU A 11 7.91 -16.10 -0.39
CA LEU A 11 6.44 -16.06 -0.47
C LEU A 11 6.00 -15.78 -1.91
N HIS A 12 4.96 -16.48 -2.36
CA HIS A 12 4.31 -16.20 -3.63
C HIS A 12 3.03 -15.41 -3.40
N VAL A 13 2.97 -14.20 -3.94
CA VAL A 13 1.85 -13.27 -3.79
C VAL A 13 1.21 -12.93 -5.13
N SER A 14 -0.08 -12.63 -5.11
CA SER A 14 -0.76 -12.06 -6.26
C SER A 14 -0.15 -10.71 -6.61
N GLU A 15 0.08 -10.43 -7.89
CA GLU A 15 0.66 -9.15 -8.33
C GLU A 15 -0.25 -7.93 -8.08
N ILE A 16 -1.54 -8.18 -7.85
CA ILE A 16 -2.50 -7.23 -7.28
C ILE A 16 -2.87 -7.73 -5.88
N GLY A 17 -2.55 -6.95 -4.87
CA GLY A 17 -2.97 -7.17 -3.49
C GLY A 17 -4.24 -6.39 -3.13
N PHE A 18 -4.70 -6.53 -1.91
CA PHE A 18 -5.86 -5.81 -1.38
C PHE A 18 -5.41 -4.78 -0.34
N GLY A 19 -5.50 -3.48 -0.67
CA GLY A 19 -5.26 -2.39 0.27
C GLY A 19 -6.50 -2.16 1.15
N ALA A 20 -6.37 -2.45 2.44
CA ALA A 20 -7.49 -2.49 3.38
C ALA A 20 -7.74 -1.18 4.14
N TRP A 21 -7.06 -0.09 3.82
CA TRP A 21 -7.29 1.18 4.52
C TRP A 21 -8.75 1.61 4.45
N ALA A 22 -9.36 1.52 3.28
CA ALA A 22 -10.72 1.98 3.07
C ALA A 22 -11.78 1.18 3.84
N ILE A 23 -11.56 -0.12 4.09
CA ILE A 23 -12.52 -0.94 4.84
C ILE A 23 -12.49 -0.69 6.35
N GLY A 24 -11.47 -0.01 6.88
CA GLY A 24 -11.44 0.46 8.26
C GLY A 24 -12.49 1.54 8.59
N GLY A 25 -13.08 2.18 7.58
CA GLY A 25 -14.30 3.02 7.70
C GLY A 25 -14.07 4.51 7.89
N GLN A 26 -13.05 4.96 8.58
CA GLN A 26 -13.00 6.33 9.11
C GLN A 26 -12.55 7.44 8.14
N ALA A 27 -11.87 7.15 7.06
CA ALA A 27 -11.22 8.20 6.24
C ALA A 27 -11.77 8.31 4.82
N TRP A 28 -12.80 7.56 4.49
CA TRP A 28 -13.26 7.37 3.12
C TRP A 28 -14.77 7.63 2.92
N GLY A 29 -15.38 8.44 3.77
CA GLY A 29 -16.82 8.74 3.78
C GLY A 29 -17.61 7.73 4.63
N ASN A 30 -18.92 7.98 4.74
CA ASN A 30 -19.79 7.26 5.70
C ASN A 30 -20.46 5.99 5.13
N ASP A 31 -20.14 5.60 3.91
CA ASP A 31 -20.88 4.52 3.18
C ASP A 31 -20.26 3.14 3.39
N ILE A 32 -19.19 3.04 4.21
CA ILE A 32 -18.48 1.77 4.42
C ILE A 32 -19.07 1.06 5.62
N THR A 33 -19.73 -0.05 5.34
CA THR A 33 -20.27 -0.95 6.37
C THR A 33 -19.45 -2.24 6.40
N ASP A 34 -19.44 -2.94 7.53
CA ASP A 34 -18.79 -4.26 7.66
C ASP A 34 -19.30 -5.25 6.61
N LYS A 35 -20.59 -5.19 6.29
CA LYS A 35 -21.17 -6.02 5.23
C LYS A 35 -20.50 -5.76 3.87
N ASN A 36 -20.28 -4.50 3.51
CA ASN A 36 -19.64 -4.16 2.26
C ASN A 36 -18.13 -4.50 2.28
N ALA A 37 -17.47 -4.27 3.41
CA ALA A 37 -16.08 -4.64 3.64
C ALA A 37 -15.86 -6.15 3.48
N MET A 38 -16.69 -6.99 4.15
CA MET A 38 -16.64 -8.44 4.04
C MET A 38 -16.95 -8.92 2.63
N ALA A 39 -17.89 -8.29 1.92
CA ALA A 39 -18.16 -8.60 0.53
C ALA A 39 -16.98 -8.25 -0.39
N ALA A 40 -16.25 -7.17 -0.13
CA ALA A 40 -15.05 -6.81 -0.88
C ALA A 40 -13.90 -7.79 -0.61
N LEU A 41 -13.67 -8.20 0.65
CA LEU A 41 -12.69 -9.23 1.01
C LEU A 41 -13.03 -10.59 0.35
N GLN A 42 -14.29 -10.99 0.39
CA GLN A 42 -14.75 -12.21 -0.28
C GLN A 42 -14.53 -12.17 -1.79
N GLU A 43 -14.82 -11.04 -2.43
CA GLU A 43 -14.54 -10.87 -3.86
C GLU A 43 -13.04 -10.95 -4.15
N ALA A 44 -12.19 -10.25 -3.35
CA ALA A 44 -10.75 -10.29 -3.49
C ALA A 44 -10.22 -11.73 -3.46
N TRP A 45 -10.68 -12.51 -2.48
CA TRP A 45 -10.34 -13.93 -2.35
C TRP A 45 -10.76 -14.76 -3.54
N GLN A 46 -12.00 -14.59 -4.01
CA GLN A 46 -12.55 -15.33 -5.17
C GLN A 46 -11.81 -15.00 -6.47
N GLN A 47 -11.28 -13.78 -6.58
CA GLN A 47 -10.46 -13.35 -7.71
C GLN A 47 -9.00 -13.81 -7.61
N GLY A 48 -8.61 -14.50 -6.52
CA GLY A 48 -7.29 -15.05 -6.30
C GLY A 48 -6.29 -14.06 -5.70
N ILE A 49 -6.74 -12.97 -5.07
CA ILE A 49 -5.89 -12.14 -4.24
C ILE A 49 -5.54 -12.93 -2.98
N ASN A 50 -4.25 -13.04 -2.68
CA ASN A 50 -3.76 -13.67 -1.46
C ASN A 50 -2.92 -12.75 -0.57
N LEU A 51 -2.61 -11.50 -1.00
CA LEU A 51 -1.94 -10.51 -0.18
C LEU A 51 -2.95 -9.47 0.29
N PHE A 52 -3.05 -9.31 1.64
CA PHE A 52 -3.91 -8.34 2.31
C PHE A 52 -3.05 -7.38 3.10
N ASP A 53 -3.07 -6.11 2.72
CA ASP A 53 -2.34 -5.03 3.35
C ASP A 53 -3.24 -4.22 4.28
N THR A 54 -2.88 -4.13 5.55
CA THR A 54 -3.58 -3.39 6.59
C THR A 54 -2.62 -2.61 7.50
N ALA A 55 -3.13 -2.04 8.59
CA ALA A 55 -2.36 -1.41 9.66
C ALA A 55 -3.17 -1.33 10.94
N ASP A 56 -2.46 -1.23 12.09
CA ASP A 56 -3.05 -1.08 13.42
C ASP A 56 -3.96 0.16 13.55
N CYS A 57 -3.62 1.24 12.84
CA CYS A 57 -4.35 2.50 12.88
C CYS A 57 -5.46 2.63 11.83
N TYR A 58 -5.70 1.63 10.99
CA TYR A 58 -6.78 1.66 10.00
C TYR A 58 -8.12 1.37 10.69
N GLY A 59 -8.90 2.45 10.88
CA GLY A 59 -10.12 2.37 11.69
C GLY A 59 -9.85 2.00 13.14
N ASP A 60 -8.67 2.38 13.68
CA ASP A 60 -8.23 2.06 15.03
C ASP A 60 -8.26 0.55 15.34
N GLY A 61 -7.76 -0.24 14.36
CA GLY A 61 -7.70 -1.70 14.40
C GLY A 61 -8.88 -2.42 13.76
N HIS A 62 -9.92 -1.69 13.33
CA HIS A 62 -11.12 -2.31 12.75
C HIS A 62 -10.83 -3.07 11.46
N SER A 63 -9.94 -2.53 10.60
CA SER A 63 -9.51 -3.21 9.38
C SER A 63 -8.85 -4.57 9.66
N GLU A 64 -7.99 -4.65 10.68
CA GLU A 64 -7.36 -5.91 11.10
C GLU A 64 -8.40 -6.91 11.64
N ALA A 65 -9.37 -6.45 12.44
CA ALA A 65 -10.43 -7.30 12.96
C ALA A 65 -11.30 -7.90 11.84
N LEU A 66 -11.61 -7.12 10.80
CA LEU A 66 -12.36 -7.61 9.63
C LEU A 66 -11.55 -8.67 8.85
N ILE A 67 -10.25 -8.43 8.64
CA ILE A 67 -9.38 -9.40 7.94
C ILE A 67 -9.24 -10.68 8.78
N GLY A 68 -9.03 -10.58 10.09
CA GLY A 68 -8.94 -11.73 11.00
C GLY A 68 -10.20 -12.58 10.96
N ALA A 69 -11.36 -11.96 11.09
CA ALA A 69 -12.65 -12.66 10.99
C ALA A 69 -12.86 -13.31 9.61
N PHE A 70 -12.45 -12.67 8.53
CA PHE A 70 -12.54 -13.19 7.16
C PHE A 70 -11.64 -14.40 6.94
N LEU A 71 -10.41 -14.38 7.47
CA LEU A 71 -9.41 -15.43 7.26
C LEU A 71 -9.49 -16.58 8.26
N LEU A 72 -10.46 -16.58 9.16
CA LEU A 72 -10.63 -17.66 10.14
C LEU A 72 -10.76 -19.03 9.45
N GLY A 73 -9.86 -19.95 9.81
CA GLY A 73 -9.80 -21.31 9.23
C GLY A 73 -9.13 -21.39 7.86
N GLN A 74 -8.57 -20.30 7.34
CA GLN A 74 -7.81 -20.28 6.08
C GLN A 74 -6.59 -19.35 6.08
N ARG A 75 -6.13 -18.96 7.28
CA ARG A 75 -5.03 -18.01 7.51
C ARG A 75 -3.76 -18.34 6.73
N GLU A 76 -3.40 -19.60 6.66
CA GLU A 76 -2.19 -20.11 6.02
C GLU A 76 -2.16 -19.95 4.49
N LYS A 77 -3.30 -19.62 3.89
CA LYS A 77 -3.42 -19.38 2.44
C LYS A 77 -3.26 -17.91 2.06
N ALA A 78 -3.17 -17.03 3.06
CA ALA A 78 -3.06 -15.59 2.87
C ALA A 78 -1.70 -15.07 3.34
N VAL A 79 -1.21 -14.05 2.67
CA VAL A 79 -0.08 -13.22 3.11
C VAL A 79 -0.65 -11.95 3.71
N ILE A 80 -0.49 -11.77 5.03
CA ILE A 80 -0.92 -10.57 5.75
C ILE A 80 0.27 -9.65 5.94
N VAL A 81 0.10 -8.41 5.50
CA VAL A 81 0.98 -7.28 5.78
C VAL A 81 0.25 -6.36 6.74
N THR A 82 0.82 -6.14 7.94
CA THR A 82 0.32 -5.11 8.84
C THR A 82 1.44 -4.18 9.28
N LYS A 83 1.06 -3.07 9.92
CA LYS A 83 1.97 -1.98 10.22
C LYS A 83 1.75 -1.48 11.65
N GLY A 84 2.82 -1.02 12.30
CA GLY A 84 2.76 -0.37 13.60
C GLY A 84 3.67 0.86 13.68
N GLY A 85 3.60 1.56 14.80
CA GLY A 85 4.37 2.78 15.04
C GLY A 85 3.53 4.07 14.94
N THR A 86 2.23 3.97 14.73
CA THR A 86 1.30 5.08 14.84
C THR A 86 0.47 4.94 16.12
N ASN A 87 0.76 5.74 17.14
CA ASN A 87 -0.02 5.75 18.37
C ASN A 87 -1.36 6.49 18.14
N TYR A 88 -2.40 5.73 17.87
CA TYR A 88 -3.77 6.23 17.64
C TYR A 88 -4.63 6.29 18.93
N ARG A 89 -4.10 5.82 20.06
CA ARG A 89 -4.79 5.81 21.37
C ARG A 89 -4.75 7.16 22.08
N VAL A 90 -3.91 8.07 21.59
CA VAL A 90 -3.81 9.45 22.10
C VAL A 90 -4.67 10.39 21.29
N LYS A 91 -5.15 11.49 21.92
CA LYS A 91 -6.04 12.45 21.25
C LYS A 91 -5.45 13.01 19.95
N GLU A 92 -4.15 13.27 19.95
CA GLU A 92 -3.39 13.67 18.76
C GLU A 92 -2.50 12.48 18.38
N ARG A 93 -2.78 11.85 17.25
CA ARG A 93 -2.00 10.72 16.75
C ARG A 93 -0.53 11.11 16.66
N SER A 94 0.33 10.29 17.25
CA SER A 94 1.78 10.50 17.27
C SER A 94 2.51 9.27 16.73
N LYS A 95 3.79 9.43 16.41
CA LYS A 95 4.66 8.31 16.07
C LYS A 95 5.38 7.83 17.32
N ASP A 96 5.43 6.50 17.50
CA ASP A 96 6.14 5.85 18.58
C ASP A 96 6.82 4.58 18.04
N PHE A 97 8.13 4.65 17.87
CA PHE A 97 8.97 3.56 17.39
C PHE A 97 9.84 2.96 18.48
N THR A 98 9.49 3.22 19.76
CA THR A 98 10.15 2.54 20.86
C THR A 98 9.88 1.04 20.81
N ARG A 99 10.88 0.26 21.23
CA ARG A 99 10.82 -1.21 21.24
C ARG A 99 9.53 -1.72 21.92
N ASP A 100 9.24 -1.22 23.12
CA ASP A 100 8.10 -1.69 23.91
C ASP A 100 6.76 -1.34 23.26
N TYR A 101 6.68 -0.20 22.56
CA TYR A 101 5.49 0.17 21.81
C TYR A 101 5.31 -0.77 20.60
N LEU A 102 6.35 -0.99 19.80
CA LEU A 102 6.26 -1.81 18.60
C LEU A 102 5.89 -3.27 18.90
N ILE A 103 6.49 -3.86 19.94
CA ILE A 103 6.16 -5.23 20.37
C ILE A 103 4.71 -5.32 20.81
N ARG A 104 4.27 -4.40 21.67
CA ARG A 104 2.88 -4.35 22.13
C ARG A 104 1.90 -4.11 20.98
N SER A 105 2.21 -3.19 20.08
CA SER A 105 1.37 -2.90 18.90
C SER A 105 1.20 -4.14 18.04
N LEU A 106 2.28 -4.90 17.81
CA LEU A 106 2.21 -6.16 17.07
C LEU A 106 1.35 -7.20 17.81
N ASP A 107 1.51 -7.35 19.13
CA ASP A 107 0.73 -8.30 19.91
C ASP A 107 -0.78 -8.00 19.81
N GLU A 108 -1.16 -6.75 19.94
CA GLU A 108 -2.54 -6.32 19.76
C GLU A 108 -3.05 -6.49 18.32
N SER A 109 -2.18 -6.32 17.31
CA SER A 109 -2.52 -6.63 15.91
C SER A 109 -2.80 -8.12 15.72
N LEU A 110 -1.99 -9.00 16.32
CA LEU A 110 -2.19 -10.46 16.28
C LEU A 110 -3.53 -10.86 16.93
N GLU A 111 -3.88 -10.24 18.08
CA GLU A 111 -5.18 -10.46 18.70
C GLU A 111 -6.35 -10.09 17.78
N ARG A 112 -6.30 -8.91 17.12
CA ARG A 112 -7.34 -8.46 16.20
C ARG A 112 -7.42 -9.33 14.94
N LEU A 113 -6.26 -9.74 14.41
CA LEU A 113 -6.13 -10.63 13.25
C LEU A 113 -6.45 -12.09 13.58
N GLN A 114 -6.61 -12.45 14.86
CA GLN A 114 -6.91 -13.80 15.35
C GLN A 114 -5.89 -14.85 14.84
N THR A 115 -4.60 -14.53 14.93
CA THR A 115 -3.49 -15.36 14.46
C THR A 115 -2.26 -15.19 15.35
N ASP A 116 -1.38 -16.17 15.34
CA ASP A 116 -0.13 -16.14 16.11
C ASP A 116 1.01 -15.44 15.35
N TYR A 117 0.85 -15.14 14.07
CA TYR A 117 1.87 -14.50 13.26
C TYR A 117 1.27 -13.66 12.13
N VAL A 118 2.04 -12.68 11.68
CA VAL A 118 1.85 -12.02 10.38
C VAL A 118 3.00 -12.38 9.43
N ASP A 119 2.74 -12.37 8.14
CA ASP A 119 3.80 -12.65 7.17
C ASP A 119 4.78 -11.47 7.10
N VAL A 120 4.27 -10.25 7.09
CA VAL A 120 5.09 -9.03 7.02
C VAL A 120 4.62 -8.02 8.06
N TYR A 121 5.55 -7.47 8.84
CA TYR A 121 5.32 -6.34 9.74
C TYR A 121 6.14 -5.13 9.30
N LEU A 122 5.48 -4.01 9.05
CA LEU A 122 6.13 -2.79 8.59
C LEU A 122 6.07 -1.68 9.65
N LEU A 123 7.09 -0.86 9.73
CA LEU A 123 7.01 0.40 10.46
C LEU A 123 6.25 1.42 9.64
N HIS A 124 5.20 2.01 10.25
CA HIS A 124 4.25 2.85 9.56
C HIS A 124 4.69 4.31 9.50
N VAL A 125 5.22 4.72 8.35
CA VAL A 125 5.70 6.08 8.07
C VAL A 125 6.66 6.58 9.16
N PRO A 126 7.78 5.90 9.39
CA PRO A 126 8.86 6.51 10.13
C PRO A 126 9.37 7.68 9.30
N ASN A 127 9.36 8.88 9.92
CA ASN A 127 9.94 10.07 9.33
C ASN A 127 11.34 10.28 9.93
N ALA A 128 12.07 11.31 9.46
CA ALA A 128 13.42 11.64 9.95
C ALA A 128 13.56 11.81 11.49
N GLN A 129 12.47 11.63 12.23
CA GLN A 129 12.44 11.67 13.70
C GLN A 129 12.73 10.32 14.37
N TRP A 130 12.91 9.24 13.61
CA TRP A 130 13.39 7.98 14.17
C TRP A 130 14.92 8.03 14.37
N GLN A 131 15.35 8.90 15.30
CA GLN A 131 16.73 9.30 15.47
C GLN A 131 17.65 8.20 16.04
N ASP A 132 17.11 7.09 16.50
CA ASP A 132 17.87 5.92 16.96
C ASP A 132 17.66 4.74 16.00
N GLU A 133 18.24 4.86 14.82
CA GLU A 133 18.11 3.92 13.71
C GLU A 133 18.59 2.51 14.06
N ALA A 134 19.68 2.39 14.82
CA ALA A 134 20.20 1.11 15.25
C ALA A 134 19.19 0.38 16.15
N HIS A 135 18.57 1.09 17.08
CA HIS A 135 17.56 0.54 17.98
C HIS A 135 16.32 0.05 17.21
N VAL A 136 15.89 0.80 16.18
CA VAL A 136 14.73 0.42 15.35
C VAL A 136 15.01 -0.86 14.57
N LEU A 137 16.16 -0.95 13.91
CA LEU A 137 16.56 -2.15 13.18
C LEU A 137 16.76 -3.37 14.11
N ASP A 138 17.31 -3.16 15.31
CA ASP A 138 17.42 -4.22 16.31
C ASP A 138 16.04 -4.72 16.80
N THR A 139 15.10 -3.80 16.97
CA THR A 139 13.72 -4.16 17.33
C THR A 139 13.05 -4.97 16.22
N LEU A 140 13.24 -4.60 14.96
CA LEU A 140 12.74 -5.39 13.83
C LEU A 140 13.37 -6.80 13.76
N ARG A 141 14.66 -6.94 14.06
CA ARG A 141 15.32 -8.27 14.18
C ARG A 141 14.71 -9.09 15.30
N GLU A 142 14.47 -8.48 16.46
CA GLU A 142 13.83 -9.14 17.60
C GLU A 142 12.41 -9.62 17.24
N ILE A 143 11.60 -8.77 16.62
CA ILE A 143 10.25 -9.13 16.14
C ILE A 143 10.32 -10.32 15.18
N LYS A 144 11.22 -10.28 14.20
CA LYS A 144 11.42 -11.39 13.25
C LYS A 144 11.86 -12.67 13.96
N ASN A 145 12.82 -12.60 14.88
CA ASN A 145 13.33 -13.74 15.64
C ASN A 145 12.28 -14.33 16.60
N SER A 146 11.30 -13.55 17.04
CA SER A 146 10.21 -14.04 17.88
C SER A 146 9.23 -14.96 17.14
N GLY A 147 9.25 -14.94 15.80
CA GLY A 147 8.31 -15.65 14.95
C GLY A 147 6.94 -15.00 14.81
N LYS A 148 6.68 -13.87 15.50
CA LYS A 148 5.43 -13.11 15.40
C LYS A 148 5.26 -12.39 14.06
N ALA A 149 6.37 -12.06 13.40
CA ALA A 149 6.40 -11.63 12.01
C ALA A 149 7.51 -12.39 11.29
N HIS A 150 7.20 -12.95 10.13
CA HIS A 150 8.20 -13.71 9.37
C HIS A 150 9.17 -12.79 8.65
N PHE A 151 8.68 -11.65 8.15
CA PHE A 151 9.45 -10.64 7.44
C PHE A 151 9.13 -9.25 7.98
N VAL A 152 10.07 -8.33 7.81
CA VAL A 152 9.96 -6.97 8.36
C VAL A 152 10.40 -5.92 7.34
N GLY A 153 10.01 -4.68 7.60
CA GLY A 153 10.44 -3.56 6.77
C GLY A 153 9.73 -2.25 7.09
N PHE A 154 9.55 -1.43 6.08
CA PHE A 154 9.05 -0.08 6.25
C PHE A 154 7.95 0.26 5.24
N ALA A 155 6.91 0.96 5.71
CA ALA A 155 5.94 1.67 4.87
C ALA A 155 6.29 3.18 4.92
N MET A 156 6.83 3.70 3.83
CA MET A 156 7.40 5.06 3.77
C MET A 156 6.66 5.94 2.79
N TRP A 157 6.57 7.25 3.07
CA TRP A 157 6.01 8.22 2.13
C TRP A 157 7.07 8.86 1.24
N GLY A 158 8.19 9.26 1.82
CA GLY A 158 9.24 10.01 1.15
C GLY A 158 10.36 9.14 0.61
N ALA A 159 10.81 9.40 -0.62
CA ALA A 159 11.95 8.70 -1.20
C ALA A 159 13.25 8.93 -0.39
N ALA A 160 13.48 10.15 0.10
CA ALA A 160 14.68 10.47 0.87
C ALA A 160 14.78 9.66 2.16
N ASP A 161 13.68 9.56 2.93
CA ASP A 161 13.63 8.76 4.16
C ASP A 161 13.80 7.27 3.85
N THR A 162 13.22 6.79 2.75
CA THR A 162 13.35 5.39 2.34
C THR A 162 14.78 5.05 1.92
N LEU A 163 15.43 5.92 1.15
CA LEU A 163 16.82 5.76 0.75
C LEU A 163 17.76 5.78 1.96
N HIS A 164 17.50 6.68 2.91
CA HIS A 164 18.24 6.71 4.17
C HIS A 164 18.10 5.41 4.96
N ALA A 165 16.87 4.87 5.10
CA ALA A 165 16.64 3.58 5.75
C ALA A 165 17.40 2.45 5.06
N LEU A 166 17.40 2.42 3.73
CA LEU A 166 18.16 1.43 2.95
C LEU A 166 19.67 1.58 3.11
N GLU A 167 20.18 2.80 3.24
CA GLU A 167 21.61 3.06 3.52
C GLU A 167 22.03 2.52 4.89
N LYS A 168 21.18 2.72 5.90
CA LYS A 168 21.44 2.25 7.27
C LYS A 168 21.29 0.74 7.45
N ASP A 169 20.51 0.10 6.61
CA ASP A 169 20.35 -1.37 6.63
C ASP A 169 21.53 -2.08 5.97
N THR A 170 22.67 -2.09 6.67
CA THR A 170 23.89 -2.76 6.20
C THR A 170 23.83 -4.28 6.31
N ASP A 171 23.01 -4.79 7.22
CA ASP A 171 22.89 -6.22 7.53
C ASP A 171 21.74 -6.92 6.82
N GLY A 172 20.97 -6.18 6.01
CA GLY A 172 19.89 -6.74 5.21
C GLY A 172 18.66 -7.19 6.02
N VAL A 173 18.31 -6.45 7.07
CA VAL A 173 17.13 -6.68 7.92
C VAL A 173 15.85 -6.43 7.15
N ILE A 174 15.84 -5.43 6.28
CA ILE A 174 14.67 -5.02 5.50
C ILE A 174 14.38 -6.08 4.42
N ASP A 175 13.20 -6.67 4.49
CA ASP A 175 12.72 -7.66 3.53
C ASP A 175 11.71 -7.05 2.54
N VAL A 176 10.87 -6.13 3.03
CA VAL A 176 9.76 -5.55 2.28
C VAL A 176 9.69 -4.04 2.50
N LEU A 177 9.46 -3.30 1.44
CA LEU A 177 9.13 -1.88 1.47
C LEU A 177 7.71 -1.67 0.94
N GLU A 178 7.01 -0.70 1.50
CA GLU A 178 5.80 -0.15 0.93
C GLU A 178 6.01 1.34 0.66
N VAL A 179 5.79 1.76 -0.58
CA VAL A 179 5.99 3.16 -0.99
C VAL A 179 4.87 3.63 -1.91
N PRO A 180 4.45 4.90 -1.84
CA PRO A 180 3.53 5.45 -2.83
C PRO A 180 4.21 5.53 -4.19
N PHE A 181 3.55 4.96 -5.20
CA PHE A 181 4.04 5.01 -6.57
C PHE A 181 2.89 4.93 -7.56
N ASN A 182 2.84 5.87 -8.50
CA ASN A 182 1.87 5.89 -9.59
C ASN A 182 2.32 6.83 -10.72
N ILE A 183 1.55 6.93 -11.80
CA ILE A 183 1.88 7.77 -12.96
C ILE A 183 2.11 9.24 -12.57
N LEU A 184 1.40 9.76 -11.56
CA LEU A 184 1.57 11.13 -11.08
C LEU A 184 2.71 11.25 -10.09
N ASN A 185 2.89 10.30 -9.16
CA ASN A 185 3.96 10.30 -8.17
C ASN A 185 5.04 9.30 -8.50
N LYS A 186 6.16 9.80 -8.95
CA LYS A 186 7.32 9.04 -9.44
C LYS A 186 8.55 9.19 -8.55
N SER A 187 8.40 9.80 -7.36
CA SER A 187 9.52 10.13 -6.47
C SER A 187 10.34 8.92 -6.03
N ASN A 188 9.74 7.72 -6.02
CA ASN A 188 10.35 6.49 -5.53
C ASN A 188 11.08 5.65 -6.61
N PHE A 189 11.34 6.15 -7.81
CA PHE A 189 12.06 5.38 -8.84
C PHE A 189 13.43 4.86 -8.35
N GLU A 190 14.19 5.70 -7.66
CA GLU A 190 15.51 5.28 -7.15
C GLU A 190 15.39 4.22 -6.05
N VAL A 191 14.35 4.33 -5.21
CA VAL A 191 14.01 3.28 -4.23
C VAL A 191 13.72 1.95 -4.91
N LEU A 192 12.88 1.96 -5.97
CA LEU A 192 12.58 0.76 -6.76
C LEU A 192 13.84 0.12 -7.36
N ARG A 193 14.77 0.94 -7.88
CA ARG A 193 16.03 0.46 -8.44
C ARG A 193 16.89 -0.25 -7.40
N ILE A 194 17.11 0.40 -6.25
CA ILE A 194 17.95 -0.15 -5.17
C ILE A 194 17.28 -1.39 -4.54
N ALA A 195 15.98 -1.35 -4.30
CA ALA A 195 15.24 -2.48 -3.77
C ALA A 195 15.38 -3.72 -4.69
N ARG A 196 15.25 -3.52 -6.00
CA ARG A 196 15.45 -4.59 -6.99
C ARG A 196 16.86 -5.17 -6.93
N GLU A 197 17.89 -4.34 -6.85
CA GLU A 197 19.30 -4.79 -6.77
C GLU A 197 19.58 -5.61 -5.50
N ARG A 198 18.89 -5.28 -4.39
CA ARG A 198 18.99 -5.98 -3.11
C ARG A 198 17.99 -7.12 -2.92
N ASN A 199 17.17 -7.39 -3.94
CA ASN A 199 16.06 -8.37 -3.88
C ASN A 199 15.09 -8.10 -2.71
N ILE A 200 14.86 -6.83 -2.38
CA ILE A 200 13.85 -6.38 -1.42
C ILE A 200 12.52 -6.24 -2.16
N ALA A 201 11.45 -6.81 -1.61
CA ALA A 201 10.12 -6.66 -2.20
C ALA A 201 9.59 -5.23 -2.08
N VAL A 202 8.91 -4.73 -3.11
CA VAL A 202 8.23 -3.44 -3.03
C VAL A 202 6.74 -3.60 -3.31
N LEU A 203 5.95 -3.21 -2.31
CA LEU A 203 4.52 -3.02 -2.43
C LEU A 203 4.26 -1.55 -2.81
N THR A 204 3.52 -1.31 -3.90
CA THR A 204 3.19 0.07 -4.27
C THR A 204 1.81 0.46 -3.75
N SER A 205 1.80 1.40 -2.80
CA SER A 205 0.60 2.04 -2.29
C SER A 205 0.18 3.22 -3.17
N GLU A 206 -1.05 3.67 -3.01
CA GLU A 206 -1.66 4.76 -3.78
C GLU A 206 -1.57 4.63 -5.32
N PRO A 207 -1.67 3.43 -5.90
CA PRO A 207 -1.47 3.24 -7.34
C PRO A 207 -2.49 3.98 -8.19
N LEU A 208 -3.64 4.37 -7.61
CA LEU A 208 -4.70 5.15 -8.24
C LEU A 208 -4.76 6.61 -7.75
N ALA A 209 -3.74 7.10 -7.04
CA ALA A 209 -3.64 8.47 -6.52
C ALA A 209 -4.95 8.90 -5.81
N SER A 210 -5.32 8.21 -4.72
CA SER A 210 -6.59 8.43 -3.98
C SER A 210 -7.85 8.42 -4.87
N GLY A 211 -7.76 7.73 -6.01
CA GLY A 211 -8.85 7.53 -6.97
C GLY A 211 -8.86 8.51 -8.15
N VAL A 212 -8.00 9.51 -8.20
CA VAL A 212 -7.93 10.48 -9.31
C VAL A 212 -7.63 9.79 -10.64
N LEU A 213 -6.73 8.82 -10.65
CA LEU A 213 -6.39 8.04 -11.83
C LEU A 213 -7.50 7.07 -12.30
N THR A 214 -8.66 7.09 -11.64
CA THR A 214 -9.86 6.40 -12.17
C THR A 214 -10.60 7.19 -13.22
N GLY A 215 -10.30 8.49 -13.38
CA GLY A 215 -11.02 9.42 -14.25
C GLY A 215 -12.42 9.80 -13.78
N LYS A 216 -12.81 9.45 -12.53
CA LYS A 216 -14.16 9.75 -11.99
C LYS A 216 -14.26 11.12 -11.34
N TYR A 217 -13.15 11.70 -10.91
CA TYR A 217 -13.11 12.92 -10.12
C TYR A 217 -12.60 14.08 -10.97
N HIS A 218 -13.10 15.28 -10.68
CA HIS A 218 -12.76 16.55 -11.30
C HIS A 218 -12.80 17.69 -10.26
N ALA A 219 -12.37 18.88 -10.63
CA ALA A 219 -12.24 20.02 -9.71
C ALA A 219 -13.54 20.34 -8.92
N GLN A 220 -14.71 20.08 -9.49
CA GLN A 220 -16.01 20.33 -8.86
C GLN A 220 -16.55 19.11 -8.08
N THR A 221 -15.75 18.03 -7.92
CA THR A 221 -16.18 16.87 -7.14
C THR A 221 -16.24 17.25 -5.67
N ASP A 222 -17.44 17.17 -5.08
CA ASP A 222 -17.63 17.35 -3.64
C ASP A 222 -17.48 16.00 -2.92
N PHE A 223 -16.56 15.95 -1.97
CA PHE A 223 -16.35 14.81 -1.12
C PHE A 223 -17.13 14.96 0.19
N ALA A 224 -17.70 13.88 0.68
CA ALA A 224 -18.45 13.87 1.94
C ALA A 224 -17.62 14.36 3.12
N ASP A 225 -18.28 14.87 4.15
CA ASP A 225 -17.62 15.22 5.41
C ASP A 225 -16.98 13.96 6.02
N GLY A 226 -15.75 14.11 6.51
CA GLY A 226 -14.94 12.98 7.04
C GLY A 226 -14.18 12.19 5.97
N ASP A 227 -14.40 12.46 4.68
CA ASP A 227 -13.54 11.91 3.62
C ASP A 227 -12.23 12.71 3.56
N HIS A 228 -11.09 12.02 3.73
CA HIS A 228 -9.78 12.67 3.74
C HIS A 228 -9.47 13.44 2.45
N ARG A 229 -10.09 13.06 1.33
CA ARG A 229 -9.91 13.71 0.03
C ARG A 229 -10.49 15.11 -0.03
N LYS A 230 -11.48 15.45 0.81
CA LYS A 230 -12.11 16.77 0.86
C LYS A 230 -11.10 17.90 1.14
N GLY A 231 -10.13 17.65 2.06
CA GLY A 231 -9.08 18.62 2.34
C GLY A 231 -7.82 18.45 1.50
N PHE A 232 -7.67 17.29 0.88
CA PHE A 232 -6.48 16.93 0.12
C PHE A 232 -6.53 17.45 -1.32
N TRP A 233 -7.68 17.33 -1.98
CA TRP A 233 -7.90 17.81 -3.35
C TRP A 233 -8.53 19.20 -3.34
N ASN A 234 -7.72 20.24 -3.38
CA ASN A 234 -8.14 21.64 -3.52
C ASN A 234 -7.94 22.14 -4.96
N ASP A 235 -8.52 23.32 -5.26
CA ASP A 235 -8.52 23.90 -6.61
C ASP A 235 -7.10 24.02 -7.21
N MET A 236 -6.11 24.47 -6.45
CA MET A 236 -4.74 24.65 -6.93
C MET A 236 -4.12 23.31 -7.37
N ARG A 237 -4.41 22.22 -6.68
CA ARG A 237 -3.92 20.88 -7.07
C ARG A 237 -4.59 20.39 -8.33
N TRP A 238 -5.89 20.64 -8.47
CA TRP A 238 -6.62 20.28 -9.69
C TRP A 238 -6.10 21.01 -10.91
N GLU A 239 -5.93 22.33 -10.84
CA GLU A 239 -5.39 23.13 -11.94
C GLU A 239 -4.02 22.60 -12.41
N THR A 240 -3.15 22.25 -11.47
CA THR A 240 -1.82 21.70 -11.78
C THR A 240 -1.89 20.31 -12.44
N MET A 241 -2.84 19.47 -12.03
CA MET A 241 -2.96 18.10 -12.52
C MET A 241 -3.78 17.95 -13.80
N GLU A 242 -4.63 18.91 -14.13
CA GLU A 242 -5.62 18.74 -15.20
C GLU A 242 -5.00 18.41 -16.57
N SER A 243 -3.87 19.06 -16.89
CA SER A 243 -3.14 18.73 -18.15
C SER A 243 -2.60 17.31 -18.12
N SER A 244 -1.98 16.90 -17.03
CA SER A 244 -1.45 15.55 -16.86
C SER A 244 -2.56 14.49 -16.94
N LEU A 245 -3.71 14.74 -16.34
CA LEU A 245 -4.85 13.82 -16.41
C LEU A 245 -5.41 13.70 -17.83
N ARG A 246 -5.43 14.79 -18.60
CA ARG A 246 -5.84 14.74 -20.02
C ARG A 246 -4.86 13.91 -20.86
N GLU A 247 -3.57 14.06 -20.65
CA GLU A 247 -2.54 13.28 -21.34
C GLU A 247 -2.65 11.79 -20.97
N ILE A 248 -2.78 11.46 -19.68
CA ILE A 248 -2.96 10.08 -19.20
C ILE A 248 -4.24 9.47 -19.80
N ALA A 249 -5.35 10.24 -19.86
CA ALA A 249 -6.59 9.77 -20.48
C ALA A 249 -6.43 9.49 -21.98
N ALA A 250 -5.67 10.32 -22.69
CA ALA A 250 -5.36 10.09 -24.11
C ALA A 250 -4.52 8.82 -24.30
N CYS A 251 -3.46 8.63 -23.51
CA CYS A 251 -2.65 7.41 -23.53
C CYS A 251 -3.49 6.15 -23.20
N ALA A 252 -4.37 6.23 -22.20
CA ALA A 252 -5.25 5.12 -21.85
C ALA A 252 -6.17 4.74 -23.02
N LYS A 253 -6.76 5.74 -23.69
CA LYS A 253 -7.61 5.53 -24.86
C LYS A 253 -6.85 4.89 -26.02
N GLU A 254 -5.63 5.35 -26.29
CA GLU A 254 -4.74 4.79 -27.33
C GLU A 254 -4.40 3.33 -27.04
N ALA A 255 -4.14 3.01 -25.75
CA ALA A 255 -3.88 1.65 -25.30
C ALA A 255 -5.13 0.75 -25.24
N GLY A 256 -6.34 1.29 -25.49
CA GLY A 256 -7.60 0.55 -25.33
C GLY A 256 -7.92 0.19 -23.88
N MET A 257 -7.43 0.97 -22.92
CA MET A 257 -7.55 0.76 -21.49
C MET A 257 -8.38 1.88 -20.86
N SER A 258 -8.98 1.61 -19.70
CA SER A 258 -9.42 2.67 -18.79
C SER A 258 -8.20 3.33 -18.13
N MET A 259 -8.36 4.55 -17.60
CA MET A 259 -7.27 5.21 -16.85
C MET A 259 -6.81 4.39 -15.65
N ALA A 260 -7.74 3.72 -14.96
CA ALA A 260 -7.40 2.86 -13.83
C ALA A 260 -6.56 1.65 -14.26
N GLU A 261 -6.94 0.97 -15.35
CA GLU A 261 -6.16 -0.14 -15.89
C GLU A 261 -4.77 0.31 -16.33
N LEU A 262 -4.66 1.46 -17.02
CA LEU A 262 -3.37 2.02 -17.40
C LEU A 262 -2.51 2.33 -16.17
N ALA A 263 -3.08 2.93 -15.12
CA ALA A 263 -2.36 3.27 -13.89
C ALA A 263 -1.82 2.01 -13.18
N LEU A 264 -2.62 0.97 -13.08
CA LEU A 264 -2.19 -0.30 -12.49
C LEU A 264 -1.19 -1.03 -13.39
N ALA A 265 -1.40 -1.04 -14.71
CA ALA A 265 -0.48 -1.64 -15.68
C ALA A 265 0.87 -0.93 -15.71
N TYR A 266 0.89 0.40 -15.54
CA TYR A 266 2.13 1.19 -15.39
C TYR A 266 2.95 0.71 -14.18
N ASN A 267 2.30 0.60 -13.01
CA ASN A 267 2.94 0.05 -11.82
C ASN A 267 3.51 -1.35 -12.10
N LEU A 268 2.67 -2.27 -12.58
CA LEU A 268 3.04 -3.65 -12.88
C LEU A 268 4.13 -3.79 -13.96
N SER A 269 4.29 -2.79 -14.82
CA SER A 269 5.33 -2.75 -15.85
C SER A 269 6.62 -2.07 -15.37
N THR A 270 6.60 -1.44 -14.19
CA THR A 270 7.76 -0.73 -13.67
C THR A 270 8.72 -1.70 -12.97
N PRO A 271 9.99 -1.80 -13.41
CA PRO A 271 10.97 -2.66 -12.76
C PRO A 271 11.18 -2.30 -11.29
N GLY A 272 11.18 -3.31 -10.42
CA GLY A 272 11.31 -3.14 -8.98
C GLY A 272 9.98 -3.17 -8.23
N VAL A 273 8.85 -2.98 -8.90
CA VAL A 273 7.52 -3.21 -8.29
C VAL A 273 7.26 -4.70 -8.20
N THR A 274 6.92 -5.17 -6.99
CA THR A 274 6.60 -6.58 -6.72
C THR A 274 5.09 -6.82 -6.72
N CYS A 275 4.35 -6.02 -5.96
CA CYS A 275 2.90 -6.13 -5.86
C CYS A 275 2.28 -4.73 -5.77
N VAL A 276 1.15 -4.56 -6.41
CA VAL A 276 0.38 -3.30 -6.39
C VAL A 276 -0.80 -3.48 -5.43
N ILE A 277 -1.00 -2.56 -4.49
CA ILE A 277 -2.03 -2.68 -3.45
C ILE A 277 -3.13 -1.60 -3.57
N PRO A 278 -3.98 -1.66 -4.62
CA PRO A 278 -5.10 -0.74 -4.74
C PRO A 278 -6.15 -0.99 -3.65
N GLY A 279 -6.75 0.09 -3.15
CA GLY A 279 -7.88 0.01 -2.25
C GLY A 279 -9.16 -0.46 -2.96
N GLY A 280 -10.05 -1.13 -2.22
CA GLY A 280 -11.37 -1.55 -2.71
C GLY A 280 -12.40 -1.58 -1.60
N LYS A 281 -13.49 -0.78 -1.74
CA LYS A 281 -14.60 -0.71 -0.79
C LYS A 281 -15.75 -1.66 -1.14
N THR A 282 -15.82 -2.08 -2.40
CA THR A 282 -16.93 -2.86 -2.94
C THR A 282 -16.41 -3.97 -3.85
N PRO A 283 -17.17 -5.06 -4.01
CA PRO A 283 -16.84 -6.14 -4.96
C PRO A 283 -16.57 -5.64 -6.38
N GLU A 284 -17.32 -4.63 -6.84
CA GLU A 284 -17.12 -4.05 -8.17
C GLU A 284 -15.77 -3.39 -8.33
N GLN A 285 -15.32 -2.61 -7.31
CA GLN A 285 -14.01 -1.99 -7.32
C GLN A 285 -12.89 -3.04 -7.32
N VAL A 286 -13.03 -4.10 -6.52
CA VAL A 286 -12.08 -5.22 -6.49
C VAL A 286 -11.99 -5.88 -7.86
N ARG A 287 -13.10 -6.21 -8.50
CA ARG A 287 -13.10 -6.78 -9.86
C ARG A 287 -12.39 -5.89 -10.87
N LYS A 288 -12.65 -4.58 -10.83
CA LYS A 288 -11.97 -3.61 -11.71
C LYS A 288 -10.47 -3.56 -11.46
N ASN A 289 -10.03 -3.58 -10.21
CA ASN A 289 -8.61 -3.61 -9.90
C ASN A 289 -7.94 -4.90 -10.44
N VAL A 290 -8.60 -6.03 -10.27
CA VAL A 290 -8.08 -7.33 -10.71
C VAL A 290 -8.02 -7.47 -12.24
N GLN A 291 -8.84 -6.74 -12.98
CA GLN A 291 -8.75 -6.72 -14.46
C GLN A 291 -7.37 -6.26 -14.96
N ALA A 292 -6.65 -5.47 -14.16
CA ALA A 292 -5.28 -5.09 -14.48
C ALA A 292 -4.24 -6.21 -14.27
N ALA A 293 -4.59 -7.29 -13.57
CA ALA A 293 -3.67 -8.39 -13.32
C ALA A 293 -3.19 -9.01 -14.64
N GLY A 294 -1.87 -9.06 -14.81
CA GLY A 294 -1.23 -9.55 -16.04
C GLY A 294 -1.14 -8.54 -17.16
N LEU A 295 -1.77 -7.37 -17.06
CA LEU A 295 -1.56 -6.30 -18.03
C LEU A 295 -0.12 -5.79 -17.94
N ARG A 296 0.44 -5.51 -19.09
CA ARG A 296 1.75 -4.82 -19.24
C ARG A 296 1.61 -3.83 -20.37
N ILE A 297 2.23 -2.67 -20.21
CA ILE A 297 2.33 -1.66 -21.25
C ILE A 297 3.70 -1.75 -21.94
N PRO A 298 3.79 -1.38 -23.23
CA PRO A 298 5.07 -1.30 -23.93
C PRO A 298 6.07 -0.41 -23.20
N GLU A 299 7.35 -0.74 -23.28
CA GLU A 299 8.42 0.01 -22.62
C GLU A 299 8.45 1.49 -23.06
N GLU A 300 8.22 1.76 -24.33
CA GLU A 300 8.14 3.13 -24.87
C GLU A 300 7.02 3.94 -24.20
N MET A 301 5.84 3.33 -24.04
CA MET A 301 4.71 3.97 -23.33
C MET A 301 5.03 4.16 -21.86
N ARG A 302 5.62 3.16 -21.20
CA ARG A 302 6.03 3.26 -19.81
C ARG A 302 7.02 4.42 -19.63
N GLN A 303 8.01 4.54 -20.50
CA GLN A 303 9.00 5.61 -20.43
C GLN A 303 8.38 6.98 -20.71
N SER A 304 7.51 7.09 -21.70
CA SER A 304 6.77 8.33 -21.99
C SER A 304 5.95 8.80 -20.77
N LEU A 305 5.27 7.88 -20.07
CA LEU A 305 4.54 8.18 -18.84
C LEU A 305 5.49 8.52 -17.68
N ALA A 306 6.68 7.91 -17.63
CA ALA A 306 7.70 8.21 -16.63
C ALA A 306 8.29 9.62 -16.82
N ASP A 307 8.55 10.02 -18.05
CA ASP A 307 9.13 11.33 -18.41
C ASP A 307 8.07 12.45 -18.43
N GLY A 308 6.79 12.07 -18.54
CA GLY A 308 5.67 13.00 -18.50
C GLY A 308 5.52 13.77 -17.17
N PRO A 309 4.64 14.76 -17.11
CA PRO A 309 4.50 15.58 -15.92
C PRO A 309 4.14 14.73 -14.71
N GLY A 310 4.92 14.85 -13.65
CA GLY A 310 4.67 14.28 -12.34
C GLY A 310 3.98 15.30 -11.43
N PHE A 311 3.24 14.82 -10.46
CA PHE A 311 2.70 15.61 -9.37
C PHE A 311 3.10 14.94 -8.05
N VAL A 312 3.97 15.61 -7.28
CA VAL A 312 4.31 15.16 -5.92
C VAL A 312 3.39 15.89 -4.96
N TYR A 313 2.56 15.15 -4.25
CA TYR A 313 1.60 15.66 -3.25
C TYR A 313 2.02 15.33 -1.83
#